data_3209536d68f61cc7a4a177ab853195f8
#
_entry.id   3209536d68f61cc7a4a177ab853195f8
#
_cell.length_a   1.000
_cell.length_b   1.000
_cell.length_c   1.000
_cell.angle_alpha   90.00
_cell.angle_beta   90.00
_cell.angle_gamma   90.00
#
_symmetry.space_group_name_H-M   'P 1'
#
loop_
_entity.id
_entity.type
_entity.pdbx_description
1 polymer ?
#
loop_
_entity_poly.entity_id
_entity_poly.type
_entity_poly.pdbx_seq_one_letter_code
_entity_poly.pdbx_strand_id
1 'polypeptide(L)'
;MYDAKSMKAEEFIDHNEIMATLEYAAANKNNAALISEIIEKAKLRKGLSHREAAVLLDCELEDKNAEIFALAEQIKKDFYGNRIVMFAPLYLSNYCINGCVYCPYHSVNKHIARKKLTQDEIRAEVIALQDMGHKRLALEAGEDPVNNPIEYILESIKTIYSIKHKNGAIRRVNVNIAATTVENYRKLKEAGIGTYILFQETYHKESYEKLHPYGPKSNYAYHTEAMDRAMEGGIDDVGLGVLFGLELYRYEFAGLLMHAEHLEAVHGVGPHTISVPRICPADDIDPSAFDNSISDDIFEKLVACVRISVPYTGMIVSTRESQRARERVLHLGISQISGGSRTSVGGYAEPEKENDSAQFDVSDNRTLDEVVGWLMELGYIPSFCTACYRAGRTGDRFMSLCKSGQIQNCCHPNALMTLKEYLVDYASPHVKELGDELIAKEIHNIPNEKVRELVERHLKDIEEGERDFRI
;
A
#
# COMPACT_ATOMS: atom_id res chain seq x y z
N MET A 1 19.71 9.09 21.27
CA MET A 1 19.72 7.66 21.71
C MET A 1 18.40 7.07 21.31
N TYR A 2 18.41 5.91 20.67
CA TYR A 2 17.21 5.24 20.19
C TYR A 2 16.20 4.98 21.32
N ASP A 3 15.00 5.44 21.11
CA ASP A 3 13.85 5.17 21.99
C ASP A 3 12.56 5.03 21.15
N ALA A 4 12.13 3.80 20.93
CA ALA A 4 10.91 3.50 20.19
C ALA A 4 9.64 4.11 20.82
N LYS A 5 9.67 4.54 22.07
CA LYS A 5 8.53 5.16 22.77
C LYS A 5 8.55 6.68 22.74
N SER A 6 9.62 7.28 22.23
CA SER A 6 9.69 8.74 22.11
C SER A 6 8.72 9.24 21.04
N MET A 7 8.14 10.41 21.27
CA MET A 7 7.31 11.13 20.29
C MET A 7 8.13 12.06 19.39
N LYS A 8 9.46 12.02 19.48
CA LYS A 8 10.35 12.85 18.67
C LYS A 8 10.97 12.02 17.56
N ALA A 9 10.82 12.47 16.34
CA ALA A 9 11.30 11.79 15.14
C ALA A 9 12.75 11.32 15.26
N GLU A 10 13.67 12.19 15.70
CA GLU A 10 15.11 11.90 15.78
C GLU A 10 15.50 10.94 16.93
N GLU A 11 14.57 10.60 17.81
CA GLU A 11 14.80 9.65 18.91
C GLU A 11 14.27 8.25 18.54
N PHE A 12 13.12 8.15 17.84
CA PHE A 12 12.63 6.85 17.35
C PHE A 12 13.18 6.47 15.95
N ILE A 13 13.71 7.45 15.21
CA ILE A 13 14.54 7.23 14.00
C ILE A 13 15.95 7.76 14.34
N ASP A 14 16.66 7.06 15.22
CA ASP A 14 17.99 7.47 15.66
C ASP A 14 19.05 7.07 14.63
N HIS A 15 19.72 8.07 14.05
CA HIS A 15 20.74 7.86 13.02
C HIS A 15 21.87 6.92 13.49
N ASN A 16 22.33 7.08 14.75
CA ASN A 16 23.43 6.26 15.27
C ASN A 16 22.98 4.80 15.44
N GLU A 17 21.74 4.57 15.84
CA GLU A 17 21.17 3.21 15.91
C GLU A 17 21.08 2.58 14.52
N ILE A 18 20.66 3.34 13.50
CA ILE A 18 20.65 2.83 12.13
C ILE A 18 22.07 2.46 11.68
N MET A 19 23.03 3.35 11.87
CA MET A 19 24.43 3.08 11.49
C MET A 19 25.01 1.86 12.21
N ALA A 20 24.78 1.74 13.52
CA ALA A 20 25.17 0.56 14.30
C ALA A 20 24.48 -0.73 13.80
N THR A 21 23.22 -0.62 13.37
CA THR A 21 22.47 -1.73 12.76
C THR A 21 23.10 -2.17 11.43
N LEU A 22 23.49 -1.23 10.55
CA LEU A 22 24.15 -1.55 9.28
C LEU A 22 25.51 -2.20 9.50
N GLU A 23 26.32 -1.68 10.44
CA GLU A 23 27.62 -2.27 10.80
C GLU A 23 27.45 -3.70 11.34
N TYR A 24 26.47 -3.90 12.23
CA TYR A 24 26.17 -5.21 12.79
C TYR A 24 25.72 -6.20 11.71
N ALA A 25 24.85 -5.79 10.80
CA ALA A 25 24.39 -6.62 9.69
C ALA A 25 25.54 -7.01 8.76
N ALA A 26 26.36 -6.04 8.35
CA ALA A 26 27.52 -6.27 7.50
C ALA A 26 28.54 -7.25 8.13
N ALA A 27 28.77 -7.14 9.45
CA ALA A 27 29.65 -8.05 10.18
C ALA A 27 29.11 -9.49 10.28
N ASN A 28 27.79 -9.67 10.16
CA ASN A 28 27.11 -10.95 10.33
C ASN A 28 26.50 -11.53 9.03
N LYS A 29 26.70 -10.93 7.89
CA LYS A 29 26.11 -11.33 6.61
C LYS A 29 26.40 -12.78 6.18
N ASN A 30 27.48 -13.38 6.70
CA ASN A 30 27.91 -14.75 6.47
C ASN A 30 27.90 -15.61 7.76
N ASN A 31 27.27 -15.14 8.84
CA ASN A 31 27.14 -15.85 10.09
C ASN A 31 25.95 -16.82 10.06
N ALA A 32 26.17 -18.03 9.50
CA ALA A 32 25.13 -19.02 9.31
C ALA A 32 24.38 -19.39 10.60
N ALA A 33 25.07 -19.44 11.75
CA ALA A 33 24.45 -19.78 13.02
C ALA A 33 23.44 -18.70 13.48
N LEU A 34 23.86 -17.43 13.46
CA LEU A 34 23.00 -16.30 13.81
C LEU A 34 21.82 -16.19 12.83
N ILE A 35 22.06 -16.31 11.53
CA ILE A 35 21.02 -16.24 10.51
C ILE A 35 19.98 -17.34 10.72
N SER A 36 20.43 -18.57 11.03
CA SER A 36 19.51 -19.67 11.35
C SER A 36 18.68 -19.39 12.60
N GLU A 37 19.29 -18.84 13.65
CA GLU A 37 18.57 -18.45 14.88
C GLU A 37 17.50 -17.40 14.59
N ILE A 38 17.80 -16.38 13.78
CA ILE A 38 16.84 -15.34 13.38
C ILE A 38 15.71 -15.96 12.55
N ILE A 39 16.01 -16.87 11.61
CA ILE A 39 14.99 -17.56 10.81
C ILE A 39 14.05 -18.37 11.73
N GLU A 40 14.59 -19.13 12.70
CA GLU A 40 13.78 -19.89 13.66
C GLU A 40 12.90 -18.97 14.52
N LYS A 41 13.41 -17.82 14.96
CA LYS A 41 12.62 -16.81 15.64
C LYS A 41 11.49 -16.28 14.75
N ALA A 42 11.79 -16.00 13.49
CA ALA A 42 10.81 -15.48 12.52
C ALA A 42 9.66 -16.47 12.24
N LYS A 43 9.89 -17.78 12.35
CA LYS A 43 8.84 -18.83 12.23
C LYS A 43 7.77 -18.70 13.31
N LEU A 44 8.03 -18.02 14.42
CA LEU A 44 7.04 -17.71 15.44
C LEU A 44 6.01 -16.65 15.01
N ARG A 45 6.24 -15.97 13.86
CA ARG A 45 5.34 -14.97 13.26
C ARG A 45 5.03 -13.76 14.15
N LYS A 46 5.97 -13.41 15.03
CA LYS A 46 5.85 -12.26 15.94
C LYS A 46 6.60 -11.02 15.46
N GLY A 47 7.21 -11.11 14.27
CA GLY A 47 8.09 -10.07 13.74
C GLY A 47 9.54 -10.21 14.20
N LEU A 48 10.38 -9.36 13.64
CA LEU A 48 11.81 -9.24 13.97
C LEU A 48 12.12 -7.78 14.30
N SER A 49 13.15 -7.56 15.13
CA SER A 49 13.70 -6.23 15.32
C SER A 49 14.41 -5.75 14.04
N HIS A 50 14.57 -4.43 13.92
CA HIS A 50 15.29 -3.83 12.80
C HIS A 50 16.71 -4.38 12.65
N ARG A 51 17.42 -4.69 13.76
CA ARG A 51 18.76 -5.31 13.72
C ARG A 51 18.76 -6.74 13.18
N GLU A 52 17.84 -7.57 13.63
CA GLU A 52 17.70 -8.96 13.15
C GLU A 52 17.30 -8.98 11.67
N ALA A 53 16.36 -8.13 11.31
CA ALA A 53 15.91 -7.99 9.93
C ALA A 53 17.03 -7.52 8.98
N ALA A 54 17.87 -6.58 9.43
CA ALA A 54 19.01 -6.10 8.66
C ALA A 54 20.03 -7.21 8.39
N VAL A 55 20.26 -8.12 9.33
CA VAL A 55 21.12 -9.30 9.13
C VAL A 55 20.55 -10.21 8.03
N LEU A 56 19.22 -10.44 8.02
CA LEU A 56 18.60 -11.23 6.94
C LEU A 56 18.70 -10.52 5.59
N LEU A 57 18.52 -9.20 5.56
CA LEU A 57 18.64 -8.42 4.32
C LEU A 57 20.06 -8.47 3.73
N ASP A 58 21.08 -8.43 4.59
CA ASP A 58 22.48 -8.47 4.18
C ASP A 58 23.06 -9.89 3.96
N CYS A 59 22.29 -10.95 4.29
CA CYS A 59 22.74 -12.33 4.13
C CYS A 59 23.24 -12.62 2.71
N GLU A 60 24.48 -13.15 2.60
CA GLU A 60 25.10 -13.56 1.34
C GLU A 60 25.11 -15.09 1.13
N LEU A 61 24.65 -15.88 2.11
CA LEU A 61 24.58 -17.33 2.03
C LEU A 61 23.39 -17.77 1.17
N GLU A 62 23.66 -18.48 0.08
CA GLU A 62 22.65 -18.86 -0.91
C GLU A 62 21.57 -19.76 -0.31
N ASP A 63 21.97 -20.76 0.47
CA ASP A 63 21.04 -21.67 1.16
C ASP A 63 20.15 -20.94 2.16
N LYS A 64 20.68 -19.95 2.89
CA LYS A 64 19.93 -19.14 3.83
C LYS A 64 18.99 -18.17 3.13
N ASN A 65 19.39 -17.61 2.01
CA ASN A 65 18.50 -16.79 1.18
C ASN A 65 17.30 -17.60 0.67
N ALA A 66 17.50 -18.84 0.25
CA ALA A 66 16.41 -19.74 -0.12
C ALA A 66 15.44 -20.00 1.06
N GLU A 67 15.97 -20.21 2.29
CA GLU A 67 15.16 -20.35 3.49
C GLU A 67 14.35 -19.06 3.81
N ILE A 68 14.98 -17.88 3.66
CA ILE A 68 14.34 -16.56 3.87
C ILE A 68 13.17 -16.38 2.90
N PHE A 69 13.36 -16.65 1.60
CA PHE A 69 12.29 -16.53 0.60
C PHE A 69 11.14 -17.52 0.88
N ALA A 70 11.45 -18.77 1.17
CA ALA A 70 10.45 -19.78 1.51
C ALA A 70 9.64 -19.38 2.75
N LEU A 71 10.30 -18.82 3.77
CA LEU A 71 9.63 -18.35 4.99
C LEU A 71 8.73 -17.14 4.71
N ALA A 72 9.17 -16.18 3.90
CA ALA A 72 8.36 -15.03 3.50
C ALA A 72 7.08 -15.47 2.78
N GLU A 73 7.20 -16.39 1.82
CA GLU A 73 6.08 -16.98 1.11
C GLU A 73 5.10 -17.67 2.08
N GLN A 74 5.63 -18.47 3.02
CA GLN A 74 4.80 -19.17 4.00
C GLN A 74 4.07 -18.18 4.91
N ILE A 75 4.76 -17.15 5.41
CA ILE A 75 4.14 -16.10 6.26
C ILE A 75 3.04 -15.37 5.48
N LYS A 76 3.30 -15.02 4.21
CA LYS A 76 2.28 -14.38 3.37
C LYS A 76 1.04 -15.27 3.22
N LYS A 77 1.21 -16.56 2.97
CA LYS A 77 0.11 -17.53 2.87
C LYS A 77 -0.67 -17.65 4.18
N ASP A 78 0.02 -17.66 5.30
CA ASP A 78 -0.61 -17.83 6.62
C ASP A 78 -1.47 -16.64 7.03
N PHE A 79 -1.06 -15.41 6.69
CA PHE A 79 -1.80 -14.19 7.05
C PHE A 79 -2.80 -13.77 5.98
N TYR A 80 -2.46 -13.90 4.71
CA TYR A 80 -3.21 -13.33 3.60
C TYR A 80 -3.78 -14.35 2.61
N GLY A 81 -3.34 -15.61 2.69
CA GLY A 81 -3.72 -16.63 1.71
C GLY A 81 -3.29 -16.23 0.29
N ASN A 82 -4.10 -16.63 -0.68
CA ASN A 82 -3.86 -16.32 -2.10
C ASN A 82 -4.58 -15.05 -2.58
N ARG A 83 -5.24 -14.31 -1.71
CA ARG A 83 -5.97 -13.10 -2.13
C ARG A 83 -5.04 -11.92 -2.34
N ILE A 84 -5.32 -11.15 -3.37
CA ILE A 84 -4.68 -9.88 -3.68
C ILE A 84 -5.76 -8.79 -3.75
N VAL A 85 -5.64 -7.79 -2.91
CA VAL A 85 -6.60 -6.68 -2.86
C VAL A 85 -6.32 -5.68 -3.98
N MET A 86 -7.38 -5.32 -4.73
CA MET A 86 -7.32 -4.39 -5.84
C MET A 86 -7.72 -2.98 -5.43
N PHE A 87 -7.00 -1.97 -5.95
CA PHE A 87 -7.36 -0.57 -5.82
C PHE A 87 -6.90 0.24 -7.04
N ALA A 88 -7.37 1.50 -7.14
CA ALA A 88 -6.84 2.48 -8.08
C ALA A 88 -6.48 3.78 -7.35
N PRO A 89 -5.44 4.51 -7.78
CA PRO A 89 -5.22 5.87 -7.35
C PRO A 89 -6.23 6.80 -8.02
N LEU A 90 -6.62 7.88 -7.35
CA LEU A 90 -7.36 9.00 -7.94
C LEU A 90 -6.68 10.31 -7.57
N TYR A 91 -6.09 10.95 -8.56
CA TYR A 91 -5.39 12.23 -8.40
C TYR A 91 -6.38 13.38 -8.47
N LEU A 92 -6.59 14.05 -7.33
CA LEU A 92 -7.52 15.18 -7.22
C LEU A 92 -6.91 16.49 -7.72
N SER A 93 -5.59 16.67 -7.46
CA SER A 93 -4.89 17.91 -7.81
C SER A 93 -3.37 17.73 -7.78
N ASN A 94 -2.67 18.37 -8.71
CA ASN A 94 -1.21 18.45 -8.74
C ASN A 94 -0.67 19.83 -8.34
N TYR A 95 -1.50 20.72 -7.83
CA TYR A 95 -1.03 21.95 -7.20
C TYR A 95 -0.24 21.61 -5.94
N CYS A 96 1.01 22.07 -5.88
CA CYS A 96 1.90 21.80 -4.75
C CYS A 96 2.87 22.97 -4.55
N ILE A 97 3.12 23.34 -3.29
CA ILE A 97 4.03 24.43 -2.92
C ILE A 97 5.41 23.95 -2.46
N ASN A 98 5.62 22.62 -2.40
CA ASN A 98 6.90 22.04 -2.00
C ASN A 98 7.93 22.00 -3.12
N GLY A 99 9.19 21.83 -2.72
CA GLY A 99 10.34 21.73 -3.61
C GLY A 99 10.93 20.33 -3.76
N CYS A 100 10.14 19.28 -3.61
CA CYS A 100 10.62 17.89 -3.64
C CYS A 100 11.30 17.56 -4.98
N VAL A 101 12.61 17.32 -4.98
CA VAL A 101 13.41 17.16 -6.22
C VAL A 101 13.14 15.85 -6.99
N TYR A 102 12.39 14.94 -6.42
CA TYR A 102 12.01 13.64 -7.00
C TYR A 102 10.55 13.58 -7.49
N CYS A 103 9.81 14.68 -7.36
CA CYS A 103 8.38 14.72 -7.67
C CYS A 103 8.06 15.80 -8.70
N PRO A 104 7.42 15.49 -9.83
CA PRO A 104 7.11 16.47 -10.87
C PRO A 104 6.15 17.56 -10.40
N TYR A 105 5.47 17.35 -9.26
CA TYR A 105 4.57 18.36 -8.69
C TYR A 105 5.29 19.50 -7.97
N HIS A 106 6.62 19.46 -7.86
CA HIS A 106 7.39 20.54 -7.21
C HIS A 106 7.07 21.91 -7.83
N SER A 107 7.01 22.94 -6.99
CA SER A 107 6.40 24.25 -7.36
C SER A 107 7.14 25.01 -8.46
N VAL A 108 8.43 24.71 -8.69
CA VAL A 108 9.22 25.33 -9.75
C VAL A 108 9.14 24.63 -11.10
N ASN A 109 8.56 23.43 -11.18
CA ASN A 109 8.30 22.79 -12.45
C ASN A 109 7.28 23.59 -13.26
N LYS A 110 7.72 24.09 -14.44
CA LYS A 110 6.90 24.88 -15.36
C LYS A 110 6.36 24.07 -16.54
N HIS A 111 6.78 22.82 -16.67
CA HIS A 111 6.41 21.94 -17.77
C HIS A 111 5.06 21.29 -17.50
N ILE A 112 4.84 20.84 -16.26
CA ILE A 112 3.63 20.14 -15.89
C ILE A 112 2.40 21.06 -15.90
N ALA A 113 1.33 20.62 -16.54
CA ALA A 113 0.05 21.33 -16.51
C ALA A 113 -0.59 21.23 -15.12
N ARG A 114 -0.77 22.37 -14.43
CA ARG A 114 -1.44 22.40 -13.13
C ARG A 114 -2.95 22.23 -13.28
N LYS A 115 -3.48 21.23 -12.63
CA LYS A 115 -4.90 20.91 -12.65
C LYS A 115 -5.40 20.53 -11.26
N LYS A 116 -6.65 20.92 -10.98
CA LYS A 116 -7.43 20.53 -9.82
C LYS A 116 -8.82 20.15 -10.30
N LEU A 117 -9.31 18.98 -9.91
CA LEU A 117 -10.64 18.54 -10.31
C LEU A 117 -11.73 19.32 -9.60
N THR A 118 -12.73 19.75 -10.35
CA THR A 118 -14.02 20.18 -9.80
C THR A 118 -14.79 18.97 -9.30
N GLN A 119 -15.85 19.19 -8.50
CA GLN A 119 -16.70 18.09 -8.01
C GLN A 119 -17.38 17.33 -9.15
N ASP A 120 -17.70 17.99 -10.27
CA ASP A 120 -18.29 17.36 -11.46
C ASP A 120 -17.25 16.51 -12.20
N GLU A 121 -16.01 16.96 -12.32
CA GLU A 121 -14.91 16.15 -12.87
C GLU A 121 -14.62 14.95 -11.97
N ILE A 122 -14.64 15.09 -10.63
CA ILE A 122 -14.52 13.97 -9.70
C ILE A 122 -15.66 12.94 -9.93
N ARG A 123 -16.88 13.40 -10.20
CA ARG A 123 -17.98 12.49 -10.56
C ARG A 123 -17.70 11.70 -11.81
N ALA A 124 -17.19 12.36 -12.86
CA ALA A 124 -16.85 11.71 -14.12
C ALA A 124 -15.74 10.67 -13.94
N GLU A 125 -14.68 11.00 -13.20
CA GLU A 125 -13.58 10.08 -12.87
C GLU A 125 -14.08 8.85 -12.09
N VAL A 126 -14.93 9.07 -11.09
CA VAL A 126 -15.46 7.97 -10.26
C VAL A 126 -16.41 7.08 -11.06
N ILE A 127 -17.20 7.63 -11.97
CA ILE A 127 -18.06 6.83 -12.86
C ILE A 127 -17.19 5.96 -13.76
N ALA A 128 -16.13 6.51 -14.35
CA ALA A 128 -15.18 5.74 -15.16
C ALA A 128 -14.51 4.61 -14.35
N LEU A 129 -14.08 4.90 -13.12
CA LEU A 129 -13.52 3.89 -12.22
C LEU A 129 -14.52 2.81 -11.81
N GLN A 130 -15.78 3.18 -11.61
CA GLN A 130 -16.86 2.22 -11.31
C GLN A 130 -17.18 1.36 -12.56
N ASP A 131 -17.14 1.92 -13.76
CA ASP A 131 -17.31 1.16 -15.01
C ASP A 131 -16.16 0.16 -15.25
N MET A 132 -14.96 0.41 -14.73
CA MET A 132 -13.87 -0.56 -14.69
C MET A 132 -14.06 -1.65 -13.62
N GLY A 133 -14.92 -1.44 -12.63
CA GLY A 133 -15.18 -2.37 -11.54
C GLY A 133 -14.50 -2.06 -10.21
N HIS A 134 -13.80 -0.93 -10.08
CA HIS A 134 -13.14 -0.54 -8.84
C HIS A 134 -14.14 -0.27 -7.70
N LYS A 135 -13.79 -0.71 -6.49
CA LYS A 135 -14.55 -0.50 -5.25
C LYS A 135 -13.74 0.25 -4.17
N ARG A 136 -12.43 0.43 -4.40
CA ARG A 136 -11.47 1.03 -3.48
C ARG A 136 -10.57 2.02 -4.21
N LEU A 137 -10.43 3.22 -3.64
CA LEU A 137 -9.55 4.25 -4.18
C LEU A 137 -8.48 4.65 -3.16
N ALA A 138 -7.34 5.12 -3.67
CA ALA A 138 -6.35 5.91 -2.94
C ALA A 138 -6.38 7.33 -3.51
N LEU A 139 -6.76 8.31 -2.70
CA LEU A 139 -6.79 9.71 -3.11
C LEU A 139 -5.42 10.33 -2.99
N GLU A 140 -5.00 11.02 -4.03
CA GLU A 140 -3.71 11.69 -4.14
C GLU A 140 -3.92 13.18 -4.38
N ALA A 141 -3.20 14.03 -3.65
CA ALA A 141 -3.20 15.47 -3.88
C ALA A 141 -1.86 16.10 -3.46
N GLY A 142 -1.38 17.07 -4.24
CA GLY A 142 -0.26 17.89 -3.84
C GLY A 142 -0.58 18.79 -2.63
N GLU A 143 0.44 19.21 -1.92
CA GLU A 143 0.30 20.08 -0.75
C GLU A 143 0.21 21.55 -1.16
N ASP A 144 -0.98 22.09 -1.10
CA ASP A 144 -1.26 23.50 -1.38
C ASP A 144 -2.45 23.96 -0.52
N PRO A 145 -2.22 24.74 0.54
CA PRO A 145 -3.30 25.18 1.43
C PRO A 145 -4.37 26.05 0.76
N VAL A 146 -4.04 26.68 -0.37
CA VAL A 146 -4.95 27.54 -1.12
C VAL A 146 -5.77 26.74 -2.12
N ASN A 147 -5.10 25.89 -2.91
CA ASN A 147 -5.76 25.11 -3.94
C ASN A 147 -6.37 23.80 -3.39
N ASN A 148 -5.72 23.18 -2.43
CA ASN A 148 -6.11 21.87 -1.86
C ASN A 148 -6.35 21.94 -0.34
N PRO A 149 -7.19 22.90 0.17
CA PRO A 149 -7.50 22.94 1.60
C PRO A 149 -8.18 21.66 2.04
N ILE A 150 -8.15 21.36 3.34
CA ILE A 150 -8.73 20.14 3.87
C ILE A 150 -10.23 20.01 3.52
N GLU A 151 -10.95 21.11 3.46
CA GLU A 151 -12.36 21.19 3.09
C GLU A 151 -12.61 20.64 1.69
N TYR A 152 -11.71 20.92 0.73
CA TYR A 152 -11.79 20.35 -0.62
C TYR A 152 -11.62 18.82 -0.60
N ILE A 153 -10.66 18.31 0.16
CA ILE A 153 -10.45 16.86 0.32
C ILE A 153 -11.70 16.20 0.93
N LEU A 154 -12.25 16.79 1.98
CA LEU A 154 -13.46 16.29 2.66
C LEU A 154 -14.69 16.30 1.73
N GLU A 155 -14.89 17.37 0.97
CA GLU A 155 -15.94 17.46 -0.03
C GLU A 155 -15.78 16.41 -1.12
N SER A 156 -14.56 16.20 -1.60
CA SER A 156 -14.25 15.19 -2.60
C SER A 156 -14.56 13.77 -2.09
N ILE A 157 -14.21 13.44 -0.85
CA ILE A 157 -14.56 12.16 -0.22
C ILE A 157 -16.08 11.97 -0.17
N LYS A 158 -16.80 13.00 0.26
CA LYS A 158 -18.27 12.99 0.31
C LYS A 158 -18.88 12.77 -1.07
N THR A 159 -18.36 13.48 -2.08
CA THR A 159 -18.80 13.31 -3.48
C THR A 159 -18.57 11.89 -3.95
N ILE A 160 -17.37 11.33 -3.75
CA ILE A 160 -17.01 9.96 -4.16
C ILE A 160 -17.97 8.93 -3.55
N TYR A 161 -18.23 9.00 -2.25
CA TYR A 161 -19.13 8.05 -1.58
C TYR A 161 -20.61 8.22 -1.98
N SER A 162 -20.99 9.38 -2.50
CA SER A 162 -22.38 9.64 -2.94
C SER A 162 -22.71 9.00 -4.28
N ILE A 163 -21.71 8.62 -5.08
CA ILE A 163 -21.90 8.17 -6.46
C ILE A 163 -22.22 6.69 -6.48
N LYS A 164 -23.38 6.35 -7.06
CA LYS A 164 -23.76 4.99 -7.43
C LYS A 164 -24.04 4.98 -8.92
N HIS A 165 -23.29 4.20 -9.66
CA HIS A 165 -23.45 4.08 -11.09
C HIS A 165 -23.61 2.61 -11.48
N LYS A 166 -24.75 2.24 -12.08
CA LYS A 166 -25.11 0.83 -12.33
C LYS A 166 -25.04 0.02 -11.02
N ASN A 167 -24.28 -1.10 -11.04
CA ASN A 167 -23.97 -1.89 -9.82
C ASN A 167 -22.71 -1.41 -9.09
N GLY A 168 -22.10 -0.30 -9.55
CA GLY A 168 -20.86 0.25 -8.99
C GLY A 168 -21.11 1.15 -7.80
N ALA A 169 -20.20 1.11 -6.84
CA ALA A 169 -20.05 2.08 -5.76
C ALA A 169 -18.63 2.00 -5.21
N ILE A 170 -18.01 3.14 -4.95
CA ILE A 170 -16.77 3.17 -4.17
C ILE A 170 -17.14 2.94 -2.72
N ARG A 171 -16.59 1.87 -2.15
CA ARG A 171 -16.92 1.41 -0.79
C ARG A 171 -15.83 1.73 0.22
N ARG A 172 -14.67 2.21 -0.24
CA ARG A 172 -13.53 2.60 0.57
C ARG A 172 -12.64 3.61 -0.14
N VAL A 173 -12.26 4.64 0.60
CA VAL A 173 -11.33 5.68 0.18
C VAL A 173 -10.16 5.72 1.16
N ASN A 174 -8.95 5.39 0.72
CA ASN A 174 -7.73 5.69 1.42
C ASN A 174 -7.25 7.09 1.01
N VAL A 175 -6.48 7.74 1.85
CA VAL A 175 -6.03 9.11 1.60
C VAL A 175 -4.52 9.22 1.73
N ASN A 176 -3.87 9.72 0.69
CA ASN A 176 -2.45 10.04 0.64
C ASN A 176 -2.31 11.54 0.35
N ILE A 177 -2.33 12.33 1.40
CA ILE A 177 -2.08 13.77 1.38
C ILE A 177 -0.95 14.09 2.34
N ALA A 178 -0.35 15.28 2.20
CA ALA A 178 0.73 15.73 3.07
C ALA A 178 0.37 15.68 4.55
N ALA A 179 1.40 15.63 5.39
CA ALA A 179 1.26 15.68 6.85
C ALA A 179 0.43 16.90 7.30
N THR A 180 -0.50 16.69 8.22
CA THR A 180 -1.41 17.74 8.65
C THR A 180 -1.60 17.72 10.18
N THR A 181 -2.57 18.47 10.68
CA THR A 181 -2.86 18.62 12.12
C THR A 181 -3.74 17.49 12.64
N VAL A 182 -3.70 17.24 13.95
CA VAL A 182 -4.59 16.29 14.65
C VAL A 182 -6.06 16.58 14.34
N GLU A 183 -6.45 17.86 14.30
CA GLU A 183 -7.82 18.24 13.98
C GLU A 183 -8.23 17.85 12.55
N ASN A 184 -7.36 18.07 11.56
CA ASN A 184 -7.62 17.66 10.19
C ASN A 184 -7.71 16.13 10.06
N TYR A 185 -6.87 15.39 10.77
CA TYR A 185 -6.97 13.92 10.82
C TYR A 185 -8.29 13.47 11.45
N ARG A 186 -8.79 14.17 12.47
CA ARG A 186 -10.11 13.89 13.06
C ARG A 186 -11.24 14.11 12.04
N LYS A 187 -11.18 15.21 11.28
CA LYS A 187 -12.14 15.46 10.18
C LYS A 187 -12.08 14.37 9.10
N LEU A 188 -10.90 13.89 8.75
CA LEU A 188 -10.73 12.76 7.80
C LEU A 188 -11.32 11.46 8.36
N LYS A 189 -11.13 11.17 9.64
CA LYS A 189 -11.76 10.04 10.32
C LYS A 189 -13.29 10.13 10.28
N GLU A 190 -13.84 11.30 10.57
CA GLU A 190 -15.28 11.56 10.51
C GLU A 190 -15.85 11.44 9.08
N ALA A 191 -15.05 11.80 8.07
CA ALA A 191 -15.40 11.59 6.66
C ALA A 191 -15.42 10.12 6.24
N GLY A 192 -14.95 9.20 7.09
CA GLY A 192 -15.00 7.76 6.87
C GLY A 192 -13.90 7.23 5.97
N ILE A 193 -12.71 7.80 6.03
CA ILE A 193 -11.57 7.25 5.29
C ILE A 193 -11.18 5.86 5.79
N GLY A 194 -10.51 5.11 4.92
CA GLY A 194 -9.89 3.85 5.29
C GLY A 194 -8.54 4.06 5.96
N THR A 195 -7.44 3.89 5.21
CA THR A 195 -6.08 4.12 5.68
C THR A 195 -5.62 5.53 5.34
N TYR A 196 -4.99 6.23 6.27
CA TYR A 196 -4.15 7.37 5.96
C TYR A 196 -2.76 6.86 5.55
N ILE A 197 -2.28 7.24 4.39
CA ILE A 197 -1.00 6.81 3.82
C ILE A 197 -0.10 8.03 3.68
N LEU A 198 1.13 7.91 4.15
CA LEU A 198 2.15 8.93 3.91
C LEU A 198 3.52 8.23 3.77
N PHE A 199 4.19 8.47 2.64
CA PHE A 199 5.54 7.97 2.46
C PHE A 199 6.52 8.90 3.14
N GLN A 200 7.46 8.30 3.91
CA GLN A 200 8.57 9.03 4.51
C GLN A 200 9.52 9.56 3.43
N GLU A 201 9.55 8.92 2.28
CA GLU A 201 10.45 9.09 1.15
C GLU A 201 11.87 8.65 1.49
N THR A 202 12.52 9.26 2.47
CA THR A 202 13.78 8.82 3.08
C THR A 202 13.78 9.07 4.59
N TYR A 203 14.32 8.14 5.34
CA TYR A 203 14.55 8.28 6.79
C TYR A 203 15.88 8.98 7.11
N HIS A 204 16.80 9.11 6.15
CA HIS A 204 18.06 9.80 6.34
C HIS A 204 17.86 11.31 6.34
N LYS A 205 17.93 11.94 7.52
CA LYS A 205 17.56 13.35 7.73
C LYS A 205 18.31 14.31 6.80
N GLU A 206 19.64 14.16 6.66
CA GLU A 206 20.42 15.05 5.78
C GLU A 206 20.01 14.93 4.31
N SER A 207 19.74 13.72 3.84
CA SER A 207 19.22 13.49 2.48
C SER A 207 17.80 14.02 2.35
N TYR A 208 16.96 13.84 3.38
CA TYR A 208 15.61 14.39 3.40
C TYR A 208 15.61 15.91 3.22
N GLU A 209 16.47 16.64 3.97
CA GLU A 209 16.58 18.10 3.88
C GLU A 209 17.06 18.56 2.50
N LYS A 210 17.99 17.82 1.86
CA LYS A 210 18.46 18.09 0.50
C LYS A 210 17.37 17.83 -0.55
N LEU A 211 16.58 16.76 -0.37
CA LEU A 211 15.52 16.35 -1.28
C LEU A 211 14.25 17.23 -1.15
N HIS A 212 14.10 17.93 -0.02
CA HIS A 212 12.98 18.83 0.27
C HIS A 212 13.46 20.24 0.64
N PRO A 213 14.07 20.97 -0.30
CA PRO A 213 14.80 22.23 -0.01
C PRO A 213 13.90 23.36 0.49
N TYR A 214 12.59 23.31 0.26
CA TYR A 214 11.64 24.31 0.72
C TYR A 214 10.21 23.77 0.73
N GLY A 215 9.30 24.54 1.35
CA GLY A 215 7.89 24.23 1.53
C GLY A 215 7.62 23.51 2.86
N PRO A 216 6.36 23.26 3.21
CA PRO A 216 5.98 22.61 4.47
C PRO A 216 6.61 21.22 4.65
N LYS A 217 6.74 20.45 3.57
CA LYS A 217 7.34 19.11 3.59
C LYS A 217 8.83 19.12 3.94
N SER A 218 9.51 20.27 3.90
CA SER A 218 10.93 20.38 4.30
C SER A 218 11.17 20.14 5.81
N ASN A 219 10.12 20.18 6.63
CA ASN A 219 10.22 19.90 8.06
C ASN A 219 10.22 18.40 8.32
N TYR A 220 11.40 17.81 8.45
CA TYR A 220 11.62 16.38 8.69
C TYR A 220 10.84 15.86 9.90
N ALA A 221 10.97 16.51 11.05
CA ALA A 221 10.30 16.05 12.27
C ALA A 221 8.76 16.06 12.12
N TYR A 222 8.21 17.18 11.62
CA TYR A 222 6.77 17.30 11.42
C TYR A 222 6.23 16.23 10.44
N HIS A 223 6.99 15.92 9.40
CA HIS A 223 6.61 14.89 8.44
C HIS A 223 6.69 13.48 9.05
N THR A 224 7.80 13.15 9.71
CA THR A 224 8.04 11.83 10.30
C THR A 224 7.05 11.50 11.43
N GLU A 225 6.63 12.51 12.22
CA GLU A 225 5.66 12.38 13.33
C GLU A 225 4.19 12.45 12.85
N ALA A 226 3.93 12.39 11.54
CA ALA A 226 2.58 12.53 10.99
C ALA A 226 1.64 11.38 11.40
N MET A 227 2.17 10.16 11.49
CA MET A 227 1.36 8.99 11.85
C MET A 227 0.88 9.06 13.30
N ASP A 228 1.70 9.58 14.21
CA ASP A 228 1.29 9.80 15.62
C ASP A 228 0.13 10.77 15.69
N ARG A 229 0.22 11.91 14.98
CA ARG A 229 -0.89 12.87 14.90
C ARG A 229 -2.13 12.30 14.26
N ALA A 230 -1.97 11.44 13.25
CA ALA A 230 -3.10 10.77 12.61
C ALA A 230 -3.82 9.83 13.58
N MET A 231 -3.08 9.04 14.34
CA MET A 231 -3.63 8.14 15.35
C MET A 231 -4.23 8.90 16.53
N GLU A 232 -3.63 10.00 16.97
CA GLU A 232 -4.21 10.92 17.96
C GLU A 232 -5.53 11.53 17.46
N GLY A 233 -5.63 11.81 16.16
CA GLY A 233 -6.86 12.23 15.48
C GLY A 233 -7.93 11.14 15.34
N GLY A 234 -7.63 9.91 15.78
CA GLY A 234 -8.55 8.77 15.78
C GLY A 234 -8.52 7.92 14.52
N ILE A 235 -7.52 8.10 13.65
CA ILE A 235 -7.32 7.21 12.49
C ILE A 235 -6.73 5.89 12.99
N ASP A 236 -7.46 4.80 12.82
CA ASP A 236 -7.06 3.47 13.31
C ASP A 236 -6.00 2.79 12.42
N ASP A 237 -6.01 3.09 11.13
CA ASP A 237 -5.18 2.41 10.13
C ASP A 237 -4.27 3.42 9.44
N VAL A 238 -2.97 3.31 9.65
CA VAL A 238 -1.94 4.13 8.99
C VAL A 238 -1.08 3.29 8.06
N GLY A 239 -0.56 3.92 6.99
CA GLY A 239 0.26 3.27 5.98
C GLY A 239 1.60 3.96 5.82
N LEU A 240 2.68 3.22 6.03
CA LEU A 240 4.06 3.66 5.81
C LEU A 240 4.53 3.38 4.39
N GLY A 241 5.59 4.04 3.98
CA GLY A 241 6.31 3.76 2.74
C GLY A 241 7.63 4.52 2.66
N VAL A 242 8.50 4.02 1.80
CA VAL A 242 9.79 4.64 1.45
C VAL A 242 9.91 4.62 -0.06
N LEU A 243 10.41 5.69 -0.64
CA LEU A 243 10.74 5.75 -2.06
C LEU A 243 12.16 5.24 -2.27
N PHE A 244 12.29 3.94 -2.53
CA PHE A 244 13.61 3.32 -2.73
C PHE A 244 14.29 3.85 -3.99
N GLY A 245 15.57 4.18 -3.85
CA GLY A 245 16.38 4.80 -4.88
C GLY A 245 16.84 6.22 -4.57
N LEU A 246 16.22 6.87 -3.58
CA LEU A 246 16.63 8.22 -3.12
C LEU A 246 17.85 8.17 -2.19
N GLU A 247 17.92 7.16 -1.34
CA GLU A 247 19.00 6.96 -0.37
C GLU A 247 19.33 5.46 -0.28
N LEU A 248 20.37 5.09 0.45
CA LEU A 248 20.83 3.71 0.62
C LEU A 248 19.71 2.82 1.16
N TYR A 249 19.28 1.83 0.40
CA TYR A 249 18.13 0.98 0.72
C TYR A 249 18.24 0.27 2.08
N ARG A 250 19.47 -0.04 2.53
CA ARG A 250 19.70 -0.61 3.86
C ARG A 250 19.34 0.34 4.99
N TYR A 251 19.68 1.63 4.81
CA TYR A 251 19.34 2.68 5.75
C TYR A 251 17.82 2.85 5.82
N GLU A 252 17.18 2.92 4.66
CA GLU A 252 15.75 3.07 4.52
C GLU A 252 14.97 1.88 5.10
N PHE A 253 15.47 0.67 4.90
CA PHE A 253 14.89 -0.54 5.45
C PHE A 253 14.93 -0.53 7.00
N ALA A 254 16.07 -0.18 7.58
CA ALA A 254 16.21 -0.07 9.05
C ALA A 254 15.27 1.02 9.61
N GLY A 255 15.26 2.21 8.99
CA GLY A 255 14.38 3.30 9.40
C GLY A 255 12.89 2.96 9.30
N LEU A 256 12.48 2.27 8.24
CA LEU A 256 11.10 1.79 8.06
C LEU A 256 10.68 0.83 9.18
N LEU A 257 11.54 -0.09 9.56
CA LEU A 257 11.26 -1.02 10.65
C LEU A 257 11.25 -0.33 12.01
N MET A 258 12.17 0.60 12.26
CA MET A 258 12.17 1.41 13.49
C MET A 258 10.88 2.24 13.61
N HIS A 259 10.34 2.77 12.50
CA HIS A 259 9.06 3.46 12.50
C HIS A 259 7.89 2.50 12.80
N ALA A 260 7.92 1.29 12.25
CA ALA A 260 6.92 0.27 12.58
C ALA A 260 6.99 -0.16 14.05
N GLU A 261 8.20 -0.33 14.61
CA GLU A 261 8.44 -0.60 16.02
C GLU A 261 7.93 0.53 16.92
N HIS A 262 8.15 1.79 16.53
CA HIS A 262 7.66 2.97 17.21
C HIS A 262 6.13 2.97 17.31
N LEU A 263 5.43 2.80 16.20
CA LEU A 263 3.97 2.76 16.18
C LEU A 263 3.42 1.65 17.08
N GLU A 264 4.03 0.46 17.06
CA GLU A 264 3.62 -0.64 17.91
C GLU A 264 3.91 -0.36 19.39
N ALA A 265 5.05 0.28 19.71
CA ALA A 265 5.46 0.61 21.08
C ALA A 265 4.61 1.73 21.72
N VAL A 266 4.19 2.71 20.95
CA VAL A 266 3.42 3.89 21.43
C VAL A 266 1.91 3.62 21.36
N HIS A 267 1.43 3.10 20.26
CA HIS A 267 -0.01 2.96 19.99
C HIS A 267 -0.54 1.52 20.18
N GLY A 268 0.34 0.56 20.44
CA GLY A 268 -0.01 -0.87 20.53
C GLY A 268 -0.38 -1.50 19.19
N VAL A 269 -0.32 -0.75 18.10
CA VAL A 269 -0.72 -1.17 16.75
C VAL A 269 0.34 -0.70 15.76
N GLY A 270 0.94 -1.62 15.01
CA GLY A 270 1.87 -1.27 13.94
C GLY A 270 1.15 -0.82 12.65
N PRO A 271 1.90 -0.56 11.57
CA PRO A 271 1.33 -0.05 10.32
C PRO A 271 0.35 -1.06 9.69
N HIS A 272 -0.82 -0.57 9.30
CA HIS A 272 -1.81 -1.37 8.56
C HIS A 272 -1.29 -1.78 7.19
N THR A 273 -0.54 -0.87 6.53
CA THR A 273 0.11 -1.16 5.25
C THR A 273 1.55 -0.62 5.21
N ILE A 274 2.38 -1.30 4.43
CA ILE A 274 3.71 -0.83 4.02
C ILE A 274 3.76 -0.85 2.49
N SER A 275 4.08 0.30 1.90
CA SER A 275 4.31 0.44 0.47
C SER A 275 5.80 0.45 0.18
N VAL A 276 6.20 -0.20 -0.89
CA VAL A 276 7.60 -0.35 -1.30
C VAL A 276 7.86 0.19 -2.71
N PRO A 277 7.55 1.49 -2.99
CA PRO A 277 7.78 2.07 -4.31
C PRO A 277 9.27 2.24 -4.57
N ARG A 278 9.69 2.03 -5.84
CA ARG A 278 10.98 2.48 -6.36
C ARG A 278 10.80 3.78 -7.15
N ILE A 279 11.85 4.61 -7.19
CA ILE A 279 11.86 5.79 -8.05
C ILE A 279 11.73 5.37 -9.52
N CYS A 280 10.90 6.07 -10.27
CA CYS A 280 10.70 5.82 -11.69
C CYS A 280 10.67 7.16 -12.47
N PRO A 281 10.82 7.13 -13.81
CA PRO A 281 10.76 8.32 -14.62
C PRO A 281 9.45 9.10 -14.43
N ALA A 282 9.55 10.42 -14.54
CA ALA A 282 8.41 11.33 -14.59
C ALA A 282 8.83 12.61 -15.31
N ASP A 283 7.89 13.52 -15.54
CA ASP A 283 8.23 14.83 -16.07
C ASP A 283 9.27 15.55 -15.17
N ASP A 284 10.34 16.05 -15.76
CA ASP A 284 11.47 16.69 -15.07
C ASP A 284 12.19 15.79 -14.02
N ILE A 285 11.94 14.49 -14.02
CA ILE A 285 12.54 13.53 -13.09
C ILE A 285 13.26 12.42 -13.86
N ASP A 286 14.58 12.40 -13.74
CA ASP A 286 15.43 11.31 -14.24
C ASP A 286 15.92 10.45 -13.07
N PRO A 287 15.49 9.17 -12.97
CA PRO A 287 15.94 8.29 -11.90
C PRO A 287 17.46 8.10 -11.86
N SER A 288 18.17 8.27 -12.99
CA SER A 288 19.63 8.15 -13.04
C SER A 288 20.37 9.28 -12.32
N ALA A 289 19.66 10.37 -11.97
CA ALA A 289 20.21 11.43 -11.12
C ALA A 289 20.33 11.03 -9.64
N PHE A 290 19.81 9.86 -9.26
CA PHE A 290 19.85 9.32 -7.90
C PHE A 290 20.71 8.06 -7.88
N ASP A 291 21.81 8.07 -7.12
CA ASP A 291 22.85 7.04 -7.12
C ASP A 291 22.45 5.73 -6.38
N ASN A 292 21.25 5.64 -5.82
CA ASN A 292 20.82 4.58 -4.93
C ASN A 292 19.74 3.64 -5.53
N SER A 293 19.68 3.55 -6.86
CA SER A 293 18.77 2.62 -7.53
C SER A 293 19.00 1.18 -7.09
N ILE A 294 17.93 0.42 -6.92
CA ILE A 294 17.99 -0.99 -6.53
C ILE A 294 17.54 -1.90 -7.67
N SER A 295 18.26 -3.03 -7.83
CA SER A 295 17.92 -4.07 -8.80
C SER A 295 16.65 -4.83 -8.38
N ASP A 296 16.06 -5.59 -9.31
CA ASP A 296 14.94 -6.48 -9.01
C ASP A 296 15.29 -7.53 -7.95
N ASP A 297 16.54 -8.02 -7.92
CA ASP A 297 16.97 -9.01 -6.92
C ASP A 297 17.04 -8.42 -5.52
N ILE A 298 17.53 -7.18 -5.38
CA ILE A 298 17.52 -6.46 -4.10
C ILE A 298 16.07 -6.17 -3.69
N PHE A 299 15.24 -5.75 -4.62
CA PHE A 299 13.83 -5.45 -4.37
C PHE A 299 13.06 -6.69 -3.88
N GLU A 300 13.26 -7.83 -4.51
CA GLU A 300 12.68 -9.12 -4.12
C GLU A 300 13.07 -9.51 -2.69
N LYS A 301 14.36 -9.42 -2.36
CA LYS A 301 14.88 -9.71 -1.02
C LYS A 301 14.34 -8.73 0.03
N LEU A 302 14.26 -7.45 -0.31
CA LEU A 302 13.71 -6.42 0.55
C LEU A 302 12.25 -6.72 0.88
N VAL A 303 11.42 -7.05 -0.11
CA VAL A 303 10.01 -7.43 0.09
C VAL A 303 9.89 -8.65 0.99
N ALA A 304 10.70 -9.68 0.78
CA ALA A 304 10.72 -10.87 1.63
C ALA A 304 11.09 -10.52 3.09
N CYS A 305 12.12 -9.71 3.29
CA CYS A 305 12.56 -9.31 4.63
C CYS A 305 11.53 -8.42 5.35
N VAL A 306 10.87 -7.49 4.66
CA VAL A 306 9.74 -6.71 5.23
C VAL A 306 8.61 -7.63 5.66
N ARG A 307 8.22 -8.60 4.81
CA ARG A 307 7.17 -9.58 5.16
C ARG A 307 7.48 -10.37 6.41
N ILE A 308 8.73 -10.82 6.56
CA ILE A 308 9.17 -11.57 7.74
C ILE A 308 9.18 -10.70 8.99
N SER A 309 9.62 -9.45 8.85
CA SER A 309 9.82 -8.53 9.98
C SER A 309 8.52 -7.93 10.50
N VAL A 310 7.55 -7.64 9.62
CA VAL A 310 6.23 -7.11 9.97
C VAL A 310 5.15 -8.02 9.39
N PRO A 311 4.98 -9.23 9.93
CA PRO A 311 4.24 -10.31 9.28
C PRO A 311 2.75 -10.03 9.09
N TYR A 312 2.16 -9.17 9.90
CA TYR A 312 0.73 -8.82 9.88
C TYR A 312 0.39 -7.67 8.91
N THR A 313 1.39 -6.89 8.45
CA THR A 313 1.12 -5.71 7.62
C THR A 313 0.64 -6.05 6.22
N GLY A 314 -0.26 -5.26 5.65
CA GLY A 314 -0.57 -5.31 4.23
C GLY A 314 0.57 -4.71 3.42
N MET A 315 1.12 -5.42 2.44
CA MET A 315 2.19 -4.88 1.60
C MET A 315 1.66 -4.51 0.23
N ILE A 316 2.05 -3.34 -0.25
CA ILE A 316 1.55 -2.72 -1.47
C ILE A 316 2.65 -2.56 -2.50
N VAL A 317 2.37 -3.00 -3.73
CA VAL A 317 3.14 -2.63 -4.92
C VAL A 317 2.20 -2.04 -5.96
N SER A 318 2.61 -0.93 -6.58
CA SER A 318 1.80 -0.21 -7.55
C SER A 318 2.24 -0.48 -9.00
N THR A 319 1.55 0.15 -9.94
CA THR A 319 1.88 0.15 -11.38
C THR A 319 3.14 0.95 -11.73
N ARG A 320 3.88 1.48 -10.73
CA ARG A 320 5.27 1.93 -10.91
C ARG A 320 6.16 0.81 -11.38
N GLU A 321 5.91 -0.40 -10.86
CA GLU A 321 6.66 -1.59 -11.19
C GLU A 321 6.09 -2.27 -12.43
N SER A 322 7.00 -2.81 -13.25
CA SER A 322 6.62 -3.62 -14.41
C SER A 322 5.86 -4.88 -14.00
N GLN A 323 5.11 -5.46 -14.92
CA GLN A 323 4.46 -6.75 -14.70
C GLN A 323 5.42 -7.79 -14.14
N ARG A 324 6.61 -7.92 -14.74
CA ARG A 324 7.65 -8.87 -14.34
C ARG A 324 8.13 -8.64 -12.90
N ALA A 325 8.42 -7.39 -12.52
CA ALA A 325 8.86 -7.07 -11.17
C ALA A 325 7.76 -7.35 -10.14
N ARG A 326 6.50 -7.03 -10.47
CA ARG A 326 5.35 -7.32 -9.61
C ARG A 326 5.15 -8.82 -9.41
N GLU A 327 5.27 -9.62 -10.47
CA GLU A 327 5.15 -11.08 -10.43
C GLU A 327 6.17 -11.72 -9.48
N ARG A 328 7.43 -11.24 -9.51
CA ARG A 328 8.50 -11.73 -8.63
C ARG A 328 8.20 -11.53 -7.14
N VAL A 329 7.51 -10.46 -6.77
CA VAL A 329 7.28 -10.12 -5.35
C VAL A 329 5.90 -10.52 -4.81
N LEU A 330 4.96 -10.86 -5.68
CA LEU A 330 3.60 -11.23 -5.27
C LEU A 330 3.60 -12.41 -4.28
N HIS A 331 4.35 -13.45 -4.56
CA HIS A 331 4.39 -14.64 -3.69
C HIS A 331 5.14 -14.40 -2.38
N LEU A 332 6.10 -13.47 -2.35
CA LEU A 332 6.95 -13.22 -1.18
C LEU A 332 6.28 -12.38 -0.10
N GLY A 333 5.42 -11.43 -0.49
CA GLY A 333 4.90 -10.54 0.55
C GLY A 333 3.71 -9.69 0.15
N ILE A 334 3.55 -9.39 -1.13
CA ILE A 334 2.55 -8.42 -1.58
C ILE A 334 1.14 -8.96 -1.43
N SER A 335 0.27 -8.15 -0.84
CA SER A 335 -1.14 -8.47 -0.59
C SER A 335 -2.12 -7.47 -1.23
N GLN A 336 -1.62 -6.35 -1.74
CA GLN A 336 -2.42 -5.32 -2.40
C GLN A 336 -1.68 -4.77 -3.61
N ILE A 337 -2.40 -4.58 -4.72
CA ILE A 337 -1.86 -3.97 -5.93
C ILE A 337 -2.84 -2.98 -6.55
N SER A 338 -2.33 -1.98 -7.24
CA SER A 338 -3.13 -1.18 -8.14
C SER A 338 -3.24 -1.83 -9.52
N GLY A 339 -4.35 -1.60 -10.22
CA GLY A 339 -4.57 -2.10 -11.57
C GLY A 339 -5.40 -1.14 -12.41
N GLY A 340 -5.11 -1.05 -13.71
CA GLY A 340 -5.75 -0.09 -14.60
C GLY A 340 -5.52 1.36 -14.19
N SER A 341 -4.33 1.65 -13.62
CA SER A 341 -4.04 2.93 -12.97
C SER A 341 -3.79 4.06 -13.97
N ARG A 342 -4.25 5.26 -13.60
CA ARG A 342 -3.86 6.53 -14.21
C ARG A 342 -3.25 7.42 -13.12
N THR A 343 -2.13 8.08 -13.43
CA THR A 343 -1.39 8.93 -12.49
C THR A 343 -1.52 10.41 -12.79
N SER A 344 -2.29 10.76 -13.80
CA SER A 344 -2.65 12.12 -14.18
C SER A 344 -3.95 12.58 -13.52
N VAL A 345 -4.08 13.87 -13.33
CA VAL A 345 -5.29 14.49 -12.78
C VAL A 345 -6.38 14.49 -13.85
N GLY A 346 -7.45 13.72 -13.65
CA GLY A 346 -8.55 13.58 -14.62
C GLY A 346 -8.24 12.60 -15.76
N GLY A 347 -7.45 11.55 -15.51
CA GLY A 347 -7.01 10.62 -16.55
C GLY A 347 -7.94 9.43 -16.79
N TYR A 348 -8.99 9.21 -15.99
CA TYR A 348 -9.91 8.08 -16.19
C TYR A 348 -11.09 8.42 -17.09
N ALA A 349 -11.70 9.60 -16.93
CA ALA A 349 -12.86 10.00 -17.72
C ALA A 349 -12.47 10.36 -19.16
N GLU A 350 -11.28 10.87 -19.39
CA GLU A 350 -10.79 11.30 -20.69
C GLU A 350 -9.42 10.67 -21.01
N PRO A 351 -9.33 9.34 -21.15
CA PRO A 351 -8.06 8.63 -21.28
C PRO A 351 -7.28 8.97 -22.56
N GLU A 352 -7.94 9.49 -23.59
CA GLU A 352 -7.32 9.88 -24.86
C GLU A 352 -6.65 11.26 -24.80
N LYS A 353 -7.01 12.06 -23.82
CA LYS A 353 -6.32 13.33 -23.53
C LYS A 353 -5.14 13.02 -22.62
N GLU A 354 -4.01 12.58 -23.20
CA GLU A 354 -2.75 12.63 -22.48
C GLU A 354 -2.59 14.05 -21.93
N ASN A 355 -2.55 14.15 -20.63
CA ASN A 355 -2.27 15.41 -20.01
C ASN A 355 -0.91 15.33 -19.32
N ASP A 356 -0.11 16.38 -19.47
CA ASP A 356 1.21 16.53 -18.87
C ASP A 356 1.11 16.73 -17.34
N SER A 357 0.19 16.02 -16.68
CA SER A 357 -0.12 16.15 -15.25
C SER A 357 0.19 14.87 -14.44
N ALA A 358 0.78 13.87 -15.07
CA ALA A 358 1.10 12.60 -14.42
C ALA A 358 2.16 12.78 -13.32
N GLN A 359 1.97 12.08 -12.20
CA GLN A 359 2.96 12.07 -11.11
C GLN A 359 4.17 11.19 -11.43
N PHE A 360 3.99 10.15 -12.21
CA PHE A 360 5.05 9.27 -12.69
C PHE A 360 4.57 8.48 -13.89
N ASP A 361 5.52 7.95 -14.65
CA ASP A 361 5.24 7.07 -15.78
C ASP A 361 4.82 5.69 -15.28
N VAL A 362 3.65 5.23 -15.74
CA VAL A 362 3.11 3.93 -15.38
C VAL A 362 3.85 2.84 -16.17
N SER A 363 4.50 1.91 -15.46
CA SER A 363 5.24 0.80 -16.08
C SER A 363 4.33 -0.39 -16.45
N ASP A 364 3.25 -0.60 -15.70
CA ASP A 364 2.23 -1.63 -16.01
C ASP A 364 0.93 -0.96 -16.46
N ASN A 365 0.76 -0.86 -17.78
CA ASN A 365 -0.35 -0.15 -18.42
C ASN A 365 -1.57 -1.03 -18.73
N ARG A 366 -1.58 -2.28 -18.24
CA ARG A 366 -2.69 -3.19 -18.46
C ARG A 366 -4.00 -2.66 -17.87
N THR A 367 -5.10 -2.98 -18.52
CA THR A 367 -6.46 -2.74 -18.00
C THR A 367 -6.67 -3.50 -16.69
N LEU A 368 -7.68 -3.12 -15.92
CA LEU A 368 -8.03 -3.86 -14.70
C LEU A 368 -8.41 -5.31 -15.02
N ASP A 369 -9.14 -5.55 -16.11
CA ASP A 369 -9.56 -6.89 -16.53
C ASP A 369 -8.36 -7.80 -16.87
N GLU A 370 -7.37 -7.28 -17.59
CA GLU A 370 -6.12 -8.00 -17.86
C GLU A 370 -5.34 -8.32 -16.58
N VAL A 371 -5.29 -7.38 -15.63
CA VAL A 371 -4.62 -7.61 -14.33
C VAL A 371 -5.36 -8.66 -13.50
N VAL A 372 -6.69 -8.63 -13.50
CA VAL A 372 -7.53 -9.62 -12.80
C VAL A 372 -7.31 -11.02 -13.40
N GLY A 373 -7.33 -11.14 -14.74
CA GLY A 373 -7.04 -12.38 -15.45
C GLY A 373 -5.64 -12.94 -15.11
N TRP A 374 -4.62 -12.10 -15.23
CA TRP A 374 -3.23 -12.44 -14.89
C TRP A 374 -3.07 -12.94 -13.45
N LEU A 375 -3.71 -12.31 -12.47
CA LEU A 375 -3.66 -12.79 -11.09
C LEU A 375 -4.27 -14.18 -10.94
N MET A 376 -5.38 -14.46 -11.61
CA MET A 376 -6.05 -15.76 -11.56
C MET A 376 -5.23 -16.84 -12.25
N GLU A 377 -4.57 -16.54 -13.36
CA GLU A 377 -3.61 -17.44 -14.03
C GLU A 377 -2.43 -17.82 -13.12
N LEU A 378 -1.99 -16.89 -12.26
CA LEU A 378 -0.96 -17.13 -11.24
C LEU A 378 -1.50 -17.85 -9.99
N GLY A 379 -2.80 -18.17 -9.92
CA GLY A 379 -3.43 -18.84 -8.79
C GLY A 379 -3.81 -17.91 -7.62
N TYR A 380 -3.84 -16.60 -7.83
CA TYR A 380 -4.32 -15.64 -6.85
C TYR A 380 -5.79 -15.31 -7.01
N ILE A 381 -6.43 -14.90 -5.92
CA ILE A 381 -7.82 -14.43 -5.89
C ILE A 381 -7.84 -12.91 -5.89
N PRO A 382 -8.18 -12.25 -7.00
CA PRO A 382 -8.41 -10.81 -7.00
C PRO A 382 -9.55 -10.45 -6.06
N SER A 383 -9.32 -9.53 -5.12
CA SER A 383 -10.27 -9.18 -4.08
C SER A 383 -10.64 -7.70 -4.12
N PHE A 384 -11.92 -7.42 -4.23
CA PHE A 384 -12.47 -6.07 -4.14
C PHE A 384 -13.12 -5.82 -2.76
N CYS A 385 -12.79 -6.66 -1.78
CA CYS A 385 -13.37 -6.61 -0.43
C CYS A 385 -13.04 -5.31 0.30
N THR A 386 -14.05 -4.72 0.94
CA THR A 386 -13.97 -3.55 1.80
C THR A 386 -14.68 -3.79 3.15
N ALA A 387 -14.93 -5.05 3.51
CA ALA A 387 -15.78 -5.41 4.64
C ALA A 387 -15.22 -4.97 6.00
N CYS A 388 -13.90 -5.03 6.21
CA CYS A 388 -13.30 -4.75 7.52
C CYS A 388 -13.64 -3.37 8.04
N TYR A 389 -13.51 -2.32 7.23
CA TYR A 389 -13.86 -0.95 7.62
C TYR A 389 -15.34 -0.78 7.95
N ARG A 390 -16.18 -1.40 7.14
CA ARG A 390 -17.63 -1.31 7.26
C ARG A 390 -18.18 -2.13 8.42
N ALA A 391 -17.43 -3.13 8.88
CA ALA A 391 -17.75 -3.97 10.03
C ALA A 391 -17.02 -3.56 11.31
N GLY A 392 -16.35 -2.40 11.33
CA GLY A 392 -15.58 -1.91 12.49
C GLY A 392 -14.41 -2.83 12.87
N ARG A 393 -13.85 -3.56 11.89
CA ARG A 393 -12.64 -4.36 12.05
C ARG A 393 -11.44 -3.53 11.55
N THR A 394 -11.03 -2.54 12.35
CA THR A 394 -9.92 -1.62 12.09
C THR A 394 -8.98 -1.58 13.29
N GLY A 395 -7.80 -0.99 13.16
CA GLY A 395 -6.83 -0.81 14.22
C GLY A 395 -6.49 -2.10 14.97
N ASP A 396 -6.50 -2.06 16.28
CA ASP A 396 -6.16 -3.19 17.16
C ASP A 396 -7.04 -4.43 16.90
N ARG A 397 -8.34 -4.24 16.65
CA ARG A 397 -9.24 -5.35 16.35
C ARG A 397 -8.85 -6.07 15.03
N PHE A 398 -8.47 -5.32 14.01
CA PHE A 398 -7.97 -5.89 12.75
C PHE A 398 -6.65 -6.63 12.99
N MET A 399 -5.70 -5.99 13.67
CA MET A 399 -4.39 -6.57 13.95
C MET A 399 -4.48 -7.85 14.78
N SER A 400 -5.37 -7.91 15.76
CA SER A 400 -5.63 -9.12 16.56
C SER A 400 -6.12 -10.27 15.68
N LEU A 401 -7.05 -10.02 14.75
CA LEU A 401 -7.52 -11.01 13.80
C LEU A 401 -6.42 -11.46 12.82
N CYS A 402 -5.55 -10.53 12.39
CA CYS A 402 -4.40 -10.87 11.54
C CYS A 402 -3.39 -11.72 12.31
N LYS A 403 -2.94 -11.28 13.49
CA LYS A 403 -1.95 -11.97 14.32
C LYS A 403 -2.41 -13.39 14.71
N SER A 404 -3.71 -13.61 14.89
CA SER A 404 -4.29 -14.94 15.19
C SER A 404 -4.59 -15.80 13.94
N GLY A 405 -4.44 -15.25 12.72
CA GLY A 405 -4.82 -15.92 11.47
C GLY A 405 -6.34 -15.99 11.22
N GLN A 406 -7.17 -15.57 12.18
CA GLN A 406 -8.64 -15.65 12.05
C GLN A 406 -9.20 -14.72 10.97
N ILE A 407 -8.44 -13.72 10.54
CA ILE A 407 -8.86 -12.82 9.47
C ILE A 407 -9.18 -13.56 8.16
N GLN A 408 -8.56 -14.69 7.90
CA GLN A 408 -8.83 -15.50 6.71
C GLN A 408 -10.26 -16.03 6.68
N ASN A 409 -10.88 -16.32 7.84
CA ASN A 409 -12.27 -16.80 7.93
C ASN A 409 -13.29 -15.78 7.40
N CYS A 410 -12.94 -14.50 7.36
CA CYS A 410 -13.76 -13.45 6.77
C CYS A 410 -13.25 -13.07 5.38
N CYS A 411 -11.93 -12.93 5.24
CA CYS A 411 -11.32 -12.37 4.02
C CYS A 411 -11.40 -13.30 2.83
N HIS A 412 -11.23 -14.61 3.00
CA HIS A 412 -11.32 -15.58 1.91
C HIS A 412 -12.76 -15.65 1.33
N PRO A 413 -13.81 -15.86 2.16
CA PRO A 413 -15.20 -15.80 1.68
C PRO A 413 -15.55 -14.47 0.99
N ASN A 414 -15.17 -13.34 1.59
CA ASN A 414 -15.43 -12.03 1.00
C ASN A 414 -14.69 -11.80 -0.32
N ALA A 415 -13.50 -12.36 -0.47
CA ALA A 415 -12.76 -12.27 -1.74
C ALA A 415 -13.52 -12.99 -2.85
N LEU A 416 -14.03 -14.21 -2.60
CA LEU A 416 -14.81 -14.98 -3.58
C LEU A 416 -16.09 -14.26 -3.99
N MET A 417 -16.84 -13.72 -3.04
CA MET A 417 -18.07 -12.98 -3.32
C MET A 417 -17.79 -11.71 -4.13
N THR A 418 -16.78 -10.93 -3.76
CA THR A 418 -16.45 -9.70 -4.48
C THR A 418 -15.81 -9.95 -5.84
N LEU A 419 -15.09 -11.05 -6.02
CA LEU A 419 -14.64 -11.52 -7.32
C LEU A 419 -15.86 -11.88 -8.19
N LYS A 420 -16.83 -12.64 -7.67
CA LYS A 420 -18.05 -12.99 -8.39
C LYS A 420 -18.83 -11.74 -8.86
N GLU A 421 -18.95 -10.71 -8.00
CA GLU A 421 -19.53 -9.44 -8.43
C GLU A 421 -18.79 -8.86 -9.63
N TYR A 422 -17.45 -8.88 -9.61
CA TYR A 422 -16.63 -8.39 -10.72
C TYR A 422 -16.86 -9.21 -12.00
N LEU A 423 -16.86 -10.54 -11.90
CA LEU A 423 -17.05 -11.45 -13.04
C LEU A 423 -18.41 -11.27 -13.71
N VAL A 424 -19.46 -10.99 -12.95
CA VAL A 424 -20.81 -10.79 -13.50
C VAL A 424 -20.97 -9.43 -14.15
N ASP A 425 -20.39 -8.37 -13.54
CA ASP A 425 -20.67 -7.00 -13.95
C ASP A 425 -19.67 -6.42 -14.95
N TYR A 426 -18.40 -6.89 -14.95
CA TYR A 426 -17.31 -6.16 -15.63
C TYR A 426 -16.37 -7.04 -16.48
N ALA A 427 -16.26 -8.33 -16.15
CA ALA A 427 -15.24 -9.19 -16.74
C ALA A 427 -15.52 -9.51 -18.23
N SER A 428 -14.44 -9.59 -19.01
CA SER A 428 -14.48 -10.21 -20.34
C SER A 428 -14.84 -11.69 -20.24
N PRO A 429 -15.33 -12.32 -21.33
CA PRO A 429 -15.72 -13.73 -21.32
C PRO A 429 -14.61 -14.67 -20.83
N HIS A 430 -13.36 -14.41 -21.25
CA HIS A 430 -12.20 -15.21 -20.84
C HIS A 430 -11.91 -15.07 -19.33
N VAL A 431 -11.90 -13.85 -18.82
CA VAL A 431 -11.66 -13.57 -17.39
C VAL A 431 -12.78 -14.16 -16.54
N LYS A 432 -14.02 -14.12 -17.04
CA LYS A 432 -15.17 -14.74 -16.37
C LYS A 432 -15.01 -16.25 -16.24
N GLU A 433 -14.61 -16.94 -17.31
CA GLU A 433 -14.38 -18.38 -17.29
C GLU A 433 -13.30 -18.78 -16.28
N LEU A 434 -12.13 -18.11 -16.31
CA LEU A 434 -11.05 -18.30 -15.35
C LEU A 434 -11.53 -18.09 -13.90
N GLY A 435 -12.32 -17.06 -13.69
CA GLY A 435 -12.81 -16.71 -12.34
C GLY A 435 -13.85 -17.70 -11.84
N ASP A 436 -14.76 -18.19 -12.65
CA ASP A 436 -15.75 -19.20 -12.26
C ASP A 436 -15.07 -20.53 -11.91
N GLU A 437 -14.04 -20.94 -12.65
CA GLU A 437 -13.22 -22.12 -12.32
C GLU A 437 -12.45 -21.93 -11.00
N LEU A 438 -11.85 -20.77 -10.79
CA LEU A 438 -11.13 -20.45 -9.56
C LEU A 438 -12.07 -20.47 -8.35
N ILE A 439 -13.25 -19.85 -8.44
CA ILE A 439 -14.24 -19.83 -7.36
C ILE A 439 -14.70 -21.25 -7.03
N ALA A 440 -14.99 -22.06 -8.05
CA ALA A 440 -15.42 -23.46 -7.87
C ALA A 440 -14.37 -24.28 -7.10
N LYS A 441 -13.08 -24.02 -7.33
CA LYS A 441 -11.97 -24.67 -6.61
C LYS A 441 -11.82 -24.11 -5.19
N GLU A 442 -11.80 -22.79 -5.04
CA GLU A 442 -11.43 -22.12 -3.80
C GLU A 442 -12.54 -22.13 -2.73
N ILE A 443 -13.80 -22.34 -3.12
CA ILE A 443 -14.92 -22.42 -2.17
C ILE A 443 -14.77 -23.59 -1.18
N HIS A 444 -14.13 -24.67 -1.60
CA HIS A 444 -13.84 -25.83 -0.77
C HIS A 444 -12.78 -25.56 0.31
N ASN A 445 -12.01 -24.49 0.16
CA ASN A 445 -11.02 -24.03 1.14
C ASN A 445 -11.64 -23.25 2.31
N ILE A 446 -12.96 -22.99 2.30
CA ILE A 446 -13.67 -22.41 3.45
C ILE A 446 -13.88 -23.51 4.48
N PRO A 447 -13.22 -23.45 5.67
CA PRO A 447 -13.22 -24.57 6.61
C PRO A 447 -14.56 -24.73 7.35
N ASN A 448 -15.30 -23.65 7.54
CA ASN A 448 -16.60 -23.68 8.21
C ASN A 448 -17.71 -23.97 7.20
N GLU A 449 -18.37 -25.12 7.34
CA GLU A 449 -19.42 -25.60 6.45
C GLU A 449 -20.60 -24.61 6.33
N LYS A 450 -21.05 -24.05 7.46
CA LYS A 450 -22.16 -23.07 7.45
C LYS A 450 -21.78 -21.78 6.70
N VAL A 451 -20.53 -21.35 6.82
CA VAL A 451 -20.03 -20.18 6.08
C VAL A 451 -19.93 -20.54 4.60
N ARG A 452 -19.46 -21.74 4.25
CA ARG A 452 -19.39 -22.19 2.87
C ARG A 452 -20.78 -22.22 2.21
N GLU A 453 -21.77 -22.84 2.85
CA GLU A 453 -23.17 -22.88 2.39
C GLU A 453 -23.76 -21.47 2.21
N LEU A 454 -23.41 -20.54 3.12
CA LEU A 454 -23.85 -19.14 3.02
C LEU A 454 -23.21 -18.47 1.79
N VAL A 455 -21.91 -18.69 1.56
CA VAL A 455 -21.20 -18.14 0.39
C VAL A 455 -21.77 -18.72 -0.90
N GLU A 456 -22.00 -20.04 -0.97
CA GLU A 456 -22.63 -20.68 -2.14
C GLU A 456 -23.98 -20.08 -2.49
N ARG A 457 -24.76 -19.74 -1.48
CA ARG A 457 -26.03 -19.04 -1.68
C ARG A 457 -25.81 -17.63 -2.21
N HIS A 458 -24.93 -16.87 -1.58
CA HIS A 458 -24.65 -15.50 -2.04
C HIS A 458 -24.03 -15.44 -3.45
N LEU A 459 -23.26 -16.45 -3.85
CA LEU A 459 -22.75 -16.52 -5.24
C LEU A 459 -23.89 -16.64 -6.24
N LYS A 460 -24.97 -17.37 -5.92
CA LYS A 460 -26.19 -17.47 -6.72
C LYS A 460 -26.98 -16.16 -6.72
N ASP A 461 -27.16 -15.57 -5.52
CA ASP A 461 -27.84 -14.30 -5.37
C ASP A 461 -27.14 -13.18 -6.19
N ILE A 462 -25.78 -13.22 -6.30
CA ILE A 462 -25.01 -12.31 -7.16
C ILE A 462 -25.33 -12.52 -8.64
N GLU A 463 -25.46 -13.76 -9.08
CA GLU A 463 -25.89 -14.06 -10.48
C GLU A 463 -27.31 -13.55 -10.77
N GLU A 464 -28.17 -13.54 -9.76
CA GLU A 464 -29.55 -13.02 -9.82
C GLU A 464 -29.64 -11.50 -9.70
N GLY A 465 -28.51 -10.81 -9.48
CA GLY A 465 -28.44 -9.34 -9.48
C GLY A 465 -28.22 -8.69 -8.10
N GLU A 466 -28.18 -9.45 -7.02
CA GLU A 466 -27.87 -8.94 -5.69
C GLU A 466 -26.38 -8.59 -5.57
N ARG A 467 -26.03 -7.62 -4.72
CA ARG A 467 -24.66 -7.10 -4.55
C ARG A 467 -24.37 -6.78 -3.09
N ASP A 468 -23.06 -6.61 -2.82
CA ASP A 468 -22.54 -6.07 -1.57
C ASP A 468 -22.68 -7.00 -0.35
N PHE A 469 -22.57 -8.30 -0.59
CA PHE A 469 -22.49 -9.29 0.47
C PHE A 469 -21.18 -9.19 1.25
N ARG A 470 -21.25 -9.47 2.55
CA ARG A 470 -20.07 -9.49 3.43
C ARG A 470 -20.31 -10.36 4.66
N ILE A 471 -19.20 -10.94 5.11
CA ILE A 471 -19.11 -11.77 6.33
C ILE A 471 -18.22 -11.07 7.36
#